data_62d8b5907f7e7de977d225f4b54b5dd4
#
_entry.id   62d8b5907f7e7de977d225f4b54b5dd4
#
_cell.length_a   1.000
_cell.length_b   1.000
_cell.length_c   1.000
_cell.angle_alpha   90.00
_cell.angle_beta   90.00
_cell.angle_gamma   90.00
#
_symmetry.space_group_name_H-M   'P 1'
#
loop_
_entity.id
_entity.type
_entity.pdbx_description
1 polymer ?
#
loop_
_entity_poly.entity_id
_entity_poly.type
_entity_poly.pdbx_seq_one_letter_code
_entity_poly.pdbx_strand_id
1 'polypeptide(L)'
;MQGTVEAFEAPIEELTNSSDTGKVPTWIRDARRVVAQSDTDFFKVSPLRYWTDFLFSLVCAYSAAMVYLLSPLGAWQQIIAFPIAVFWLYRLGSLIHEVCHLGANEMQTFKVAWNLLVGVFTLN
;
A
#
# COMPACT_ATOMS: atom_id res chain seq x y z
N MET A 1 5.11 31.08 22.07
CA MET A 1 5.33 31.24 20.61
C MET A 1 4.12 30.70 19.89
N GLN A 2 3.17 31.59 19.57
CA GLN A 2 1.96 31.28 18.84
C GLN A 2 2.28 31.46 17.36
N GLY A 3 2.48 30.34 16.65
CA GLY A 3 2.51 30.33 15.20
C GLY A 3 1.07 30.34 14.68
N THR A 4 0.60 31.49 14.25
CA THR A 4 -0.62 31.64 13.48
C THR A 4 -0.49 30.84 12.19
N VAL A 5 -1.26 29.76 12.09
CA VAL A 5 -1.53 29.09 10.81
C VAL A 5 -2.47 30.05 10.06
N GLU A 6 -1.90 30.92 9.22
CA GLU A 6 -2.69 31.61 8.22
C GLU A 6 -3.23 30.57 7.27
N ALA A 7 -4.54 30.32 7.38
CA ALA A 7 -5.26 29.50 6.43
C ALA A 7 -5.08 30.15 5.06
N PHE A 8 -4.47 29.41 4.14
CA PHE A 8 -4.37 29.77 2.73
C PHE A 8 -5.77 29.72 2.12
N GLU A 9 -6.52 30.81 2.27
CA GLU A 9 -7.74 31.03 1.50
C GLU A 9 -7.34 31.46 0.10
N ALA A 10 -7.31 30.50 -0.82
CA ALA A 10 -7.22 30.82 -2.24
C ALA A 10 -8.46 31.65 -2.65
N PRO A 11 -8.30 32.80 -3.30
CA PRO A 11 -9.44 33.60 -3.72
C PRO A 11 -10.28 32.79 -4.71
N ILE A 12 -11.55 32.57 -4.33
CA ILE A 12 -12.54 31.81 -5.12
C ILE A 12 -12.76 32.47 -6.50
N GLU A 13 -12.46 33.74 -6.65
CA GLU A 13 -12.54 34.49 -7.92
C GLU A 13 -11.56 33.99 -8.99
N GLU A 14 -10.43 33.38 -8.62
CA GLU A 14 -9.47 32.86 -9.60
C GLU A 14 -9.91 31.50 -10.18
N LEU A 15 -10.81 30.78 -9.49
CA LEU A 15 -11.37 29.51 -9.95
C LEU A 15 -12.46 29.70 -11.04
N THR A 16 -13.12 30.86 -11.08
CA THR A 16 -14.23 31.11 -12.01
C THR A 16 -13.78 31.68 -13.34
N ASN A 17 -12.55 32.17 -13.44
CA ASN A 17 -12.05 32.84 -14.65
C ASN A 17 -11.12 31.97 -15.51
N SER A 18 -10.99 30.66 -15.22
CA SER A 18 -10.19 29.74 -16.02
C SER A 18 -11.03 29.09 -17.15
N SER A 19 -11.72 29.87 -17.94
CA SER A 19 -12.22 29.41 -19.24
C SER A 19 -11.13 29.41 -20.35
N ASP A 20 -9.84 29.53 -19.94
CA ASP A 20 -8.71 29.44 -20.86
C ASP A 20 -8.17 28.00 -20.86
N THR A 21 -8.47 27.38 -22.00
CA THR A 21 -8.13 26.06 -22.44
C THR A 21 -6.72 25.59 -22.04
N GLY A 22 -6.63 24.60 -21.14
CA GLY A 22 -5.50 23.67 -21.09
C GLY A 22 -4.27 24.07 -20.26
N LYS A 23 -4.21 25.26 -19.68
CA LYS A 23 -3.09 25.65 -18.81
C LYS A 23 -3.39 25.34 -17.36
N VAL A 24 -2.65 24.37 -16.81
CA VAL A 24 -2.70 24.06 -15.38
C VAL A 24 -2.42 25.33 -14.58
N PRO A 25 -3.30 25.76 -13.64
CA PRO A 25 -3.10 26.94 -12.82
C PRO A 25 -1.72 26.97 -12.16
N THR A 26 -1.15 28.16 -12.02
CA THR A 26 0.21 28.35 -11.48
C THR A 26 0.35 27.78 -10.09
N TRP A 27 -0.66 27.94 -9.24
CA TRP A 27 -0.66 27.40 -7.88
C TRP A 27 -0.59 25.87 -7.81
N ILE A 28 -1.19 25.15 -8.78
CA ILE A 28 -1.07 23.67 -8.87
C ILE A 28 0.37 23.30 -9.24
N ARG A 29 1.01 24.04 -10.13
CA ARG A 29 2.41 23.81 -10.48
C ARG A 29 3.34 24.07 -9.30
N ASP A 30 3.08 25.15 -8.58
CA ASP A 30 3.88 25.53 -7.41
C ASP A 30 3.66 24.55 -6.26
N ALA A 31 2.44 24.13 -5.98
CA ALA A 31 2.13 23.09 -5.02
C ALA A 31 2.84 21.76 -5.36
N ARG A 32 2.79 21.32 -6.62
CA ARG A 32 3.53 20.15 -7.09
C ARG A 32 5.04 20.29 -6.92
N ARG A 33 5.56 21.49 -7.15
CA ARG A 33 6.99 21.78 -7.01
C ARG A 33 7.43 21.73 -5.54
N VAL A 34 6.63 22.30 -4.64
CA VAL A 34 6.87 22.26 -3.19
C VAL A 34 6.81 20.83 -2.68
N VAL A 35 5.80 20.05 -3.07
CA VAL A 35 5.68 18.63 -2.72
C VAL A 35 6.85 17.82 -3.29
N ALA A 36 7.26 18.06 -4.52
CA ALA A 36 8.40 17.38 -5.14
C ALA A 36 9.74 17.76 -4.51
N GLN A 37 9.86 18.96 -3.93
CA GLN A 37 11.08 19.41 -3.24
C GLN A 37 11.14 19.00 -1.77
N SER A 38 9.99 18.89 -1.10
CA SER A 38 9.95 18.60 0.33
C SER A 38 10.14 17.12 0.66
N ASP A 39 10.00 16.19 -0.31
CA ASP A 39 9.90 14.79 0.07
C ASP A 39 10.39 13.77 -0.98
N THR A 40 11.62 13.93 -1.43
CA THR A 40 12.28 12.91 -2.28
C THR A 40 12.51 11.58 -1.55
N ASP A 41 12.50 11.56 -0.21
CA ASP A 41 12.75 10.34 0.57
C ASP A 41 11.47 9.55 0.94
N PHE A 42 10.31 10.22 1.02
CA PHE A 42 9.04 9.55 1.34
C PHE A 42 8.56 8.62 0.23
N PHE A 43 8.86 8.94 -1.02
CA PHE A 43 8.47 8.14 -2.19
C PHE A 43 9.51 7.10 -2.60
N LYS A 44 10.65 7.03 -1.91
CA LYS A 44 11.61 5.95 -2.19
C LYS A 44 11.06 4.63 -1.70
N VAL A 45 10.67 3.79 -2.65
CA VAL A 45 10.34 2.39 -2.42
C VAL A 45 11.55 1.72 -1.77
N SER A 46 11.46 1.34 -0.50
CA SER A 46 12.53 0.58 0.14
C SER A 46 12.27 -0.92 -0.04
N PRO A 47 13.03 -1.59 -0.92
CA PRO A 47 12.80 -3.01 -1.22
C PRO A 47 12.82 -3.89 0.01
N LEU A 48 13.68 -3.55 0.97
CA LEU A 48 13.83 -4.31 2.21
C LEU A 48 12.55 -4.35 3.04
N ARG A 49 11.83 -3.22 3.15
CA ARG A 49 10.56 -3.18 3.90
C ARG A 49 9.50 -4.07 3.26
N TYR A 50 9.38 -4.03 1.92
CA TYR A 50 8.45 -4.88 1.18
C TYR A 50 8.75 -6.35 1.35
N TRP A 51 10.01 -6.75 1.22
CA TRP A 51 10.42 -8.13 1.40
C TRP A 51 10.23 -8.62 2.84
N THR A 52 10.55 -7.80 3.83
CA THR A 52 10.38 -8.16 5.25
C THR A 52 8.90 -8.33 5.59
N ASP A 53 8.05 -7.39 5.20
CA ASP A 53 6.62 -7.45 5.47
C ASP A 53 5.95 -8.64 4.74
N PHE A 54 6.33 -8.87 3.50
CA PHE A 54 5.84 -9.98 2.70
C PHE A 54 6.23 -11.34 3.31
N LEU A 55 7.52 -11.56 3.58
CA LEU A 55 8.00 -12.83 4.13
C LEU A 55 7.44 -13.10 5.52
N PHE A 56 7.38 -12.10 6.36
CA PHE A 56 6.78 -12.21 7.68
C PHE A 56 5.29 -12.58 7.60
N SER A 57 4.55 -11.88 6.77
CA SER A 57 3.13 -12.14 6.55
C SER A 57 2.90 -13.54 5.96
N LEU A 58 3.76 -13.97 5.04
CA LEU A 58 3.71 -15.30 4.42
C LEU A 58 3.91 -16.41 5.46
N VAL A 59 4.94 -16.31 6.29
CA VAL A 59 5.22 -17.28 7.35
C VAL A 59 4.06 -17.35 8.34
N CYS A 60 3.55 -16.21 8.79
CA CYS A 60 2.41 -16.18 9.72
C CYS A 60 1.14 -16.79 9.10
N ALA A 61 0.83 -16.45 7.84
CA ALA A 61 -0.36 -16.96 7.15
C ALA A 61 -0.31 -18.49 6.98
N TYR A 62 0.79 -18.98 6.42
CA TYR A 62 0.91 -20.41 6.17
C TYR A 62 1.06 -21.23 7.45
N SER A 63 1.75 -20.71 8.47
CA SER A 63 1.82 -21.39 9.77
C SER A 63 0.45 -21.51 10.43
N ALA A 64 -0.33 -20.41 10.43
CA ALA A 64 -1.68 -20.42 10.96
C ALA A 64 -2.63 -21.36 10.16
N ALA A 65 -2.51 -21.33 8.83
CA ALA A 65 -3.29 -22.22 7.95
C ALA A 65 -2.94 -23.70 8.18
N MET A 66 -1.64 -24.02 8.37
CA MET A 66 -1.21 -25.38 8.70
C MET A 66 -1.75 -25.84 10.03
N VAL A 67 -1.68 -25.01 11.07
CA VAL A 67 -2.28 -25.32 12.39
C VAL A 67 -3.77 -25.58 12.24
N TYR A 68 -4.48 -24.75 11.46
CA TYR A 68 -5.90 -24.92 11.20
C TYR A 68 -6.22 -26.25 10.52
N LEU A 69 -5.46 -26.61 9.47
CA LEU A 69 -5.69 -27.82 8.68
C LEU A 69 -5.31 -29.11 9.39
N LEU A 70 -4.24 -29.07 10.22
CA LEU A 70 -3.75 -30.25 10.90
C LEU A 70 -4.42 -30.49 12.26
N SER A 71 -5.15 -29.51 12.79
CA SER A 71 -5.86 -29.64 14.05
C SER A 71 -7.13 -30.49 13.88
N PRO A 72 -7.48 -31.32 14.87
CA PRO A 72 -8.74 -32.07 14.85
C PRO A 72 -9.94 -31.12 14.75
N LEU A 73 -10.99 -31.56 14.07
CA LEU A 73 -12.22 -30.80 13.91
C LEU A 73 -12.83 -30.44 15.28
N GLY A 74 -13.07 -29.16 15.50
CA GLY A 74 -13.62 -28.64 16.73
C GLY A 74 -12.62 -28.41 17.87
N ALA A 75 -11.34 -28.67 17.65
CA ALA A 75 -10.29 -28.37 18.61
C ALA A 75 -10.13 -26.86 18.82
N TRP A 76 -9.80 -26.44 20.03
CA TRP A 76 -9.60 -25.03 20.36
C TRP A 76 -8.49 -24.38 19.52
N GLN A 77 -7.45 -25.13 19.12
CA GLN A 77 -6.39 -24.70 18.23
C GLN A 77 -6.96 -24.25 16.87
N GLN A 78 -7.92 -25.01 16.33
CA GLN A 78 -8.57 -24.71 15.07
C GLN A 78 -9.38 -23.41 15.15
N ILE A 79 -10.10 -23.20 16.27
CA ILE A 79 -10.90 -22.01 16.50
C ILE A 79 -10.02 -20.74 16.55
N ILE A 80 -8.84 -20.84 17.17
CA ILE A 80 -7.90 -19.71 17.27
C ILE A 80 -7.14 -19.52 15.95
N ALA A 81 -6.68 -20.61 15.33
CA ALA A 81 -5.88 -20.52 14.12
C ALA A 81 -6.68 -19.94 12.93
N PHE A 82 -7.98 -20.17 12.87
CA PHE A 82 -8.84 -19.68 11.80
C PHE A 82 -8.78 -18.16 11.63
N PRO A 83 -9.15 -17.33 12.63
CA PRO A 83 -9.11 -15.88 12.46
C PRO A 83 -7.70 -15.34 12.22
N ILE A 84 -6.67 -15.97 12.79
CA ILE A 84 -5.28 -15.60 12.55
C ILE A 84 -4.90 -15.87 11.10
N ALA A 85 -5.24 -17.05 10.56
CA ALA A 85 -4.99 -17.39 9.16
C ALA A 85 -5.72 -16.43 8.22
N VAL A 86 -7.01 -16.16 8.47
CA VAL A 86 -7.80 -15.23 7.66
C VAL A 86 -7.18 -13.82 7.66
N PHE A 87 -6.78 -13.30 8.81
CA PHE A 87 -6.17 -12.00 8.93
C PHE A 87 -4.88 -11.89 8.11
N TRP A 88 -3.98 -12.85 8.24
CA TRP A 88 -2.70 -12.83 7.53
C TRP A 88 -2.84 -13.11 6.03
N LEU A 89 -3.77 -13.98 5.63
CA LEU A 89 -4.08 -14.21 4.22
C LEU A 89 -4.69 -12.95 3.58
N TYR A 90 -5.59 -12.26 4.28
CA TYR A 90 -6.14 -10.99 3.84
C TYR A 90 -5.03 -9.93 3.68
N ARG A 91 -4.10 -9.84 4.65
CA ARG A 91 -2.96 -8.94 4.55
C ARG A 91 -2.07 -9.25 3.34
N LEU A 92 -1.78 -10.52 3.10
CA LEU A 92 -1.04 -10.94 1.90
C LEU A 92 -1.76 -10.57 0.61
N GLY A 93 -3.07 -10.76 0.56
CA GLY A 93 -3.89 -10.35 -0.56
C GLY A 93 -3.88 -8.84 -0.77
N SER A 94 -3.93 -8.04 0.29
CA SER A 94 -3.91 -6.57 0.20
C SER A 94 -2.60 -6.01 -0.36
N LEU A 95 -1.48 -6.74 -0.27
CA LEU A 95 -0.21 -6.36 -0.91
C LEU A 95 -0.30 -6.26 -2.45
N ILE A 96 -1.31 -6.87 -3.08
CA ILE A 96 -1.54 -6.71 -4.52
C ILE A 96 -1.76 -5.24 -4.89
N HIS A 97 -2.46 -4.52 -4.03
CA HIS A 97 -2.73 -3.11 -4.25
C HIS A 97 -1.43 -2.30 -4.30
N GLU A 98 -0.51 -2.58 -3.39
CA GLU A 98 0.82 -1.95 -3.41
C GLU A 98 1.65 -2.38 -4.62
N VAL A 99 1.60 -3.67 -4.97
CA VAL A 99 2.29 -4.23 -6.15
C VAL A 99 1.82 -3.57 -7.45
N CYS A 100 0.52 -3.25 -7.57
CA CYS A 100 -0.03 -2.58 -8.74
C CYS A 100 0.47 -1.13 -8.89
N HIS A 101 0.83 -0.47 -7.79
CA HIS A 101 1.37 0.89 -7.81
C HIS A 101 2.88 0.94 -8.09
N LEU A 102 3.59 -0.18 -7.99
CA LEU A 102 4.99 -0.25 -8.35
C LEU A 102 5.18 -0.13 -9.86
N GLY A 103 6.10 0.73 -10.30
CA GLY A 103 6.44 0.90 -11.72
C GLY A 103 6.73 -0.44 -12.42
N ALA A 104 6.50 -0.51 -13.74
CA ALA A 104 6.61 -1.77 -14.49
C ALA A 104 7.97 -2.48 -14.30
N ASN A 105 9.05 -1.69 -14.18
CA ASN A 105 10.42 -2.19 -14.04
C ASN A 105 10.90 -2.27 -12.57
N GLU A 106 10.04 -1.87 -11.61
CA GLU A 106 10.41 -1.88 -10.21
C GLU A 106 10.08 -3.23 -9.56
N MET A 107 11.02 -3.74 -8.79
CA MET A 107 10.88 -4.94 -7.95
C MET A 107 10.26 -6.16 -8.68
N GLN A 108 10.70 -6.45 -9.90
CA GLN A 108 10.17 -7.57 -10.71
C GLN A 108 10.22 -8.91 -9.95
N THR A 109 11.33 -9.18 -9.26
CA THR A 109 11.48 -10.40 -8.45
C THR A 109 10.42 -10.50 -7.35
N PHE A 110 10.08 -9.38 -6.71
CA PHE A 110 9.03 -9.33 -5.72
C PHE A 110 7.65 -9.62 -6.32
N LYS A 111 7.34 -9.03 -7.47
CA LYS A 111 6.09 -9.26 -8.21
C LYS A 111 5.92 -10.72 -8.59
N VAL A 112 6.99 -11.35 -9.09
CA VAL A 112 6.99 -12.77 -9.43
C VAL A 112 6.81 -13.63 -8.17
N ALA A 113 7.55 -13.36 -7.11
CA ALA A 113 7.44 -14.09 -5.85
C ALA A 113 6.03 -13.97 -5.24
N TRP A 114 5.47 -12.76 -5.21
CA TRP A 114 4.11 -12.55 -4.74
C TRP A 114 3.09 -13.32 -5.59
N ASN A 115 3.20 -13.21 -6.92
CA ASN A 115 2.27 -13.87 -7.84
C ASN A 115 2.31 -15.39 -7.70
N LEU A 116 3.49 -15.98 -7.52
CA LEU A 116 3.68 -17.42 -7.38
C LEU A 116 3.21 -17.94 -6.02
N LEU A 117 3.52 -17.21 -4.93
CA LEU A 117 3.26 -17.67 -3.57
C LEU A 117 1.88 -17.27 -3.04
N VAL A 118 1.28 -16.22 -3.59
CA VAL A 118 -0.01 -15.71 -3.14
C VAL A 118 -1.03 -15.69 -4.28
N GLY A 119 -0.67 -15.10 -5.42
CA GLY A 119 -1.58 -14.89 -6.54
C GLY A 119 -2.16 -16.19 -7.07
N VAL A 120 -1.34 -17.25 -7.23
CA VAL A 120 -1.79 -18.56 -7.70
C VAL A 120 -2.83 -19.18 -6.75
N PHE A 121 -2.62 -19.02 -5.43
CA PHE A 121 -3.56 -19.57 -4.44
C PHE A 121 -4.82 -18.73 -4.27
N THR A 122 -4.78 -17.45 -4.60
CA THR A 122 -5.95 -16.55 -4.54
C THR A 122 -6.70 -16.45 -5.86
N LEU A 123 -6.26 -17.18 -6.89
CA LEU A 123 -6.87 -17.19 -8.24
C LEU A 123 -6.89 -15.81 -8.92
N ASN A 124 -5.88 -15.01 -8.66
CA ASN A 124 -5.68 -13.72 -9.32
C ASN A 124 -4.77 -13.84 -10.53
#